data_cf785d41021778670939407d5fa9b826
#
_entry.id   cf785d41021778670939407d5fa9b826
#
_cell.length_a   1.000
_cell.length_b   1.000
_cell.length_c   1.000
_cell.angle_alpha   90.00
_cell.angle_beta   90.00
_cell.angle_gamma   90.00
#
_symmetry.space_group_name_H-M   'P 1'
#
loop_
_entity.id
_entity.type
_entity.pdbx_description
1 polymer ?
#
loop_
_entity_poly.entity_id
_entity_poly.type
_entity_poly.pdbx_seq_one_letter_code
_entity_poly.pdbx_strand_id
1 'polypeptide(L)'
;MVPGGNRNKGHDAEREIVKLLDPVVSAILGEKTLHRNLQQTRQGGHDVAGLDFLALEVKRCETLEIEKWWTQTLRQAAALGADAHPVLMYRQNRTKWTVVMWGMVGQVKMRVSISLDGFAMWLTRELENRVRSGQIHARWGFGEELVGEVGESG
;
A
#
# COMPACT_ATOMS: atom_id res chain seq x y z
N MET A 1 4.88 34.25 -5.43
CA MET A 1 5.34 32.91 -5.01
C MET A 1 4.45 32.43 -3.87
N VAL A 2 3.63 31.45 -4.13
CA VAL A 2 2.67 30.93 -3.13
C VAL A 2 3.27 29.67 -2.52
N PRO A 3 3.68 29.67 -1.22
CA PRO A 3 4.33 28.54 -0.57
C PRO A 3 3.44 27.30 -0.37
N GLY A 4 2.16 27.38 -0.71
CA GLY A 4 1.20 26.33 -0.45
C GLY A 4 0.99 25.30 -1.58
N GLY A 5 1.49 25.55 -2.79
CA GLY A 5 1.17 24.71 -3.96
C GLY A 5 1.69 23.28 -3.89
N ASN A 6 2.85 23.06 -3.31
CA ASN A 6 3.46 21.73 -3.26
C ASN A 6 2.89 20.86 -2.14
N ARG A 7 2.51 21.43 -1.00
CA ARG A 7 1.86 20.71 0.09
C ARG A 7 0.48 20.19 -0.32
N ASN A 8 -0.30 21.02 -1.00
CA ASN A 8 -1.64 20.65 -1.45
C ASN A 8 -1.60 19.52 -2.50
N LYS A 9 -0.62 19.56 -3.43
CA LYS A 9 -0.42 18.48 -4.42
C LYS A 9 -0.08 17.14 -3.77
N GLY A 10 0.75 17.14 -2.73
CA GLY A 10 1.08 15.94 -1.97
C GLY A 10 -0.14 15.36 -1.26
N HIS A 11 -0.89 16.20 -0.54
CA HIS A 11 -2.12 15.78 0.16
C HIS A 11 -3.21 15.28 -0.80
N ASP A 12 -3.36 15.90 -1.97
CA ASP A 12 -4.31 15.47 -2.99
C ASP A 12 -3.92 14.12 -3.60
N ALA A 13 -2.62 13.90 -3.80
CA ALA A 13 -2.11 12.61 -4.28
C ALA A 13 -2.38 11.47 -3.29
N GLU A 14 -2.13 11.71 -2.00
CA GLU A 14 -2.44 10.75 -0.94
C GLU A 14 -3.93 10.43 -0.85
N ARG A 15 -4.80 11.45 -0.93
CA ARG A 15 -6.26 11.26 -0.96
C ARG A 15 -6.70 10.47 -2.19
N GLU A 16 -6.12 10.74 -3.34
CA GLU A 16 -6.40 10.01 -4.57
C GLU A 16 -6.07 8.53 -4.43
N ILE A 17 -4.91 8.20 -3.90
CA ILE A 17 -4.51 6.81 -3.66
C ILE A 17 -5.44 6.12 -2.67
N VAL A 18 -5.78 6.75 -1.56
CA VAL A 18 -6.76 6.21 -0.61
C VAL A 18 -8.10 5.94 -1.29
N LYS A 19 -8.59 6.88 -2.09
CA LYS A 19 -9.85 6.76 -2.83
C LYS A 19 -9.83 5.61 -3.85
N LEU A 20 -8.68 5.37 -4.49
CA LEU A 20 -8.54 4.30 -5.49
C LEU A 20 -8.35 2.92 -4.87
N LEU A 21 -7.62 2.82 -3.76
CA LEU A 21 -7.25 1.55 -3.15
C LEU A 21 -8.16 1.09 -2.01
N ASP A 22 -8.76 2.01 -1.26
CA ASP A 22 -9.61 1.60 -0.14
C ASP A 22 -10.80 0.73 -0.57
N PRO A 23 -11.47 0.95 -1.72
CA PRO A 23 -12.49 0.01 -2.20
C PRO A 23 -11.96 -1.42 -2.41
N VAL A 24 -10.72 -1.58 -2.86
CA VAL A 24 -10.08 -2.89 -3.02
C VAL A 24 -9.87 -3.56 -1.67
N VAL A 25 -9.37 -2.81 -0.69
CA VAL A 25 -9.13 -3.29 0.67
C VAL A 25 -10.44 -3.59 1.39
N SER A 26 -11.42 -2.70 1.32
CA SER A 26 -12.71 -2.86 2.00
C SER A 26 -13.54 -3.99 1.43
N ALA A 27 -13.38 -4.33 0.15
CA ALA A 27 -14.02 -5.51 -0.45
C ALA A 27 -13.57 -6.81 0.21
N ILE A 28 -12.33 -6.88 0.69
CA ILE A 28 -11.79 -8.05 1.39
C ILE A 28 -12.03 -7.97 2.90
N LEU A 29 -11.78 -6.82 3.51
CA LEU A 29 -11.81 -6.66 4.97
C LEU A 29 -13.18 -6.28 5.53
N GLY A 30 -14.10 -5.78 4.68
CA GLY A 30 -15.46 -5.44 5.08
C GLY A 30 -15.63 -4.08 5.74
N GLU A 31 -14.59 -3.25 5.75
CA GLU A 31 -14.64 -1.92 6.33
C GLU A 31 -13.63 -0.99 5.69
N LYS A 32 -13.88 0.32 5.79
CA LYS A 32 -12.92 1.33 5.38
C LYS A 32 -11.67 1.21 6.25
N THR A 33 -10.52 1.04 5.62
CA THR A 33 -9.26 0.72 6.28
C THR A 33 -8.16 1.74 5.99
N LEU A 34 -7.99 2.11 4.72
CA LEU A 34 -6.91 3.01 4.33
C LEU A 34 -7.24 4.47 4.64
N HIS A 35 -6.27 5.20 5.15
CA HIS A 35 -6.36 6.62 5.44
C HIS A 35 -5.00 7.29 5.30
N ARG A 36 -5.01 8.61 5.15
CA ARG A 36 -3.78 9.39 5.17
C ARG A 36 -3.15 9.34 6.56
N ASN A 37 -1.84 9.16 6.59
CA ASN A 37 -1.10 9.18 7.85
C ASN A 37 -0.80 10.62 8.28
N LEU A 38 -1.66 11.19 9.11
CA LEU A 38 -1.54 12.57 9.58
C LEU A 38 -0.38 12.78 10.56
N GLN A 39 0.21 11.72 11.08
CA GLN A 39 1.32 11.80 12.03
C GLN A 39 2.70 11.72 11.37
N GLN A 40 2.77 11.49 10.07
CA GLN A 40 4.03 11.36 9.35
C GLN A 40 4.95 12.58 9.47
N THR A 41 4.38 13.80 9.56
CA THR A 41 5.14 15.04 9.71
C THR A 41 5.91 15.13 11.01
N ARG A 42 5.47 14.41 12.05
CA ARG A 42 6.12 14.39 13.36
C ARG A 42 7.10 13.23 13.55
N GLN A 43 6.87 12.10 12.84
CA GLN A 43 7.60 10.85 13.06
C GLN A 43 8.29 10.31 11.81
N GLY A 44 8.20 11.01 10.68
CA GLY A 44 8.84 10.57 9.43
C GLY A 44 8.30 9.25 8.88
N GLY A 45 7.01 8.97 9.07
CA GLY A 45 6.37 7.74 8.64
C GLY A 45 5.90 7.75 7.17
N HIS A 46 5.30 6.66 6.75
CA HIS A 46 4.71 6.48 5.42
C HIS A 46 3.45 7.32 5.22
N ASP A 47 3.08 7.60 3.98
CA ASP A 47 2.03 8.56 3.62
C ASP A 47 0.61 8.04 3.83
N VAL A 48 0.38 6.75 3.60
CA VAL A 48 -0.92 6.09 3.73
C VAL A 48 -0.83 4.96 4.74
N ALA A 49 -1.69 4.98 5.72
CA ALA A 49 -1.74 4.01 6.81
C ALA A 49 -3.03 3.16 6.76
N GLY A 50 -3.08 2.13 7.59
CA GLY A 50 -4.23 1.25 7.76
C GLY A 50 -3.90 -0.23 7.59
N LEU A 51 -2.79 -0.56 6.94
CA LEU A 51 -2.29 -1.93 6.81
C LEU A 51 -0.86 -1.99 7.34
N ASP A 52 -0.64 -2.74 8.38
CA ASP A 52 0.65 -2.79 9.11
C ASP A 52 1.79 -3.42 8.29
N PHE A 53 1.46 -4.15 7.23
CA PHE A 53 2.44 -4.78 6.37
C PHE A 53 2.84 -3.95 5.14
N LEU A 54 2.27 -2.74 4.98
CA LEU A 54 2.57 -1.84 3.85
C LEU A 54 3.13 -0.51 4.34
N ALA A 55 4.28 -0.13 3.82
CA ALA A 55 4.81 1.23 3.91
C ALA A 55 4.61 1.92 2.56
N LEU A 56 3.52 2.67 2.44
CA LEU A 56 3.13 3.35 1.20
C LEU A 56 3.66 4.78 1.18
N GLU A 57 4.52 5.07 0.22
CA GLU A 57 4.98 6.41 -0.09
C GLU A 57 4.34 6.87 -1.39
N VAL A 58 3.76 8.05 -1.41
CA VAL A 58 3.03 8.60 -2.56
C VAL A 58 3.69 9.89 -3.04
N LYS A 59 4.07 9.93 -4.31
CA LYS A 59 4.71 11.09 -4.94
C LYS A 59 3.98 11.53 -6.20
N ARG A 60 3.67 12.80 -6.28
CA ARG A 60 3.21 13.47 -7.49
C ARG A 60 4.15 14.63 -7.78
N CYS A 61 4.77 14.62 -8.95
CA CYS A 61 5.87 15.55 -9.26
C CYS A 61 5.98 15.82 -10.75
N GLU A 62 6.74 16.81 -11.09
CA GLU A 62 7.12 17.12 -12.48
C GLU A 62 8.43 16.40 -12.84
N THR A 63 9.35 16.29 -11.89
CA THR A 63 10.66 15.66 -12.07
C THR A 63 10.76 14.40 -11.23
N LEU A 64 11.19 13.30 -11.84
CA LEU A 64 11.34 12.02 -11.18
C LEU A 64 12.64 11.93 -10.37
N GLU A 65 12.53 11.53 -9.11
CA GLU A 65 13.66 11.27 -8.21
C GLU A 65 13.51 9.87 -7.58
N ILE A 66 13.33 8.86 -8.43
CA ILE A 66 12.92 7.50 -8.01
C ILE A 66 13.88 6.89 -6.99
N GLU A 67 15.20 7.02 -7.19
CA GLU A 67 16.18 6.43 -6.27
C GLU A 67 16.11 7.06 -4.87
N LYS A 68 15.94 8.37 -4.80
CA LYS A 68 15.78 9.09 -3.54
C LYS A 68 14.50 8.66 -2.81
N TRP A 69 13.39 8.59 -3.54
CA TRP A 69 12.10 8.19 -2.97
C TRP A 69 12.10 6.72 -2.54
N TRP A 70 12.73 5.86 -3.33
CA TRP A 70 12.86 4.46 -3.00
C TRP A 70 13.67 4.26 -1.72
N THR A 71 14.79 4.95 -1.56
CA THR A 71 15.58 4.94 -0.33
C THR A 71 14.75 5.37 0.89
N GLN A 72 13.95 6.42 0.74
CA GLN A 72 13.02 6.88 1.78
C GLN A 72 11.99 5.80 2.10
N THR A 73 11.40 5.18 1.09
CA THR A 73 10.40 4.12 1.24
C THR A 73 10.96 2.91 1.98
N LEU A 74 12.20 2.50 1.67
CA LEU A 74 12.89 1.43 2.38
C LEU A 74 13.10 1.73 3.87
N ARG A 75 13.46 2.96 4.21
CA ARG A 75 13.60 3.38 5.60
C ARG A 75 12.28 3.32 6.35
N GLN A 76 11.21 3.75 5.73
CA GLN A 76 9.87 3.73 6.32
C GLN A 76 9.38 2.30 6.54
N ALA A 77 9.63 1.40 5.60
CA ALA A 77 9.29 -0.01 5.74
C ALA A 77 10.07 -0.65 6.90
N ALA A 78 11.36 -0.37 6.99
CA ALA A 78 12.20 -0.87 8.10
C ALA A 78 11.71 -0.37 9.48
N ALA A 79 11.27 0.89 9.56
CA ALA A 79 10.70 1.47 10.78
C ALA A 79 9.33 0.88 11.13
N LEU A 80 8.53 0.50 10.13
CA LEU A 80 7.22 -0.11 10.34
C LEU A 80 7.30 -1.55 10.86
N GLY A 81 8.26 -2.32 10.37
CA GLY A 81 8.49 -3.69 10.81
C GLY A 81 9.28 -4.52 9.80
N ALA A 82 9.80 -5.67 10.26
CA ALA A 82 10.62 -6.56 9.43
C ALA A 82 9.86 -7.15 8.23
N ASP A 83 8.55 -7.34 8.38
CA ASP A 83 7.68 -7.92 7.35
C ASP A 83 6.96 -6.88 6.50
N ALA A 84 7.23 -5.59 6.72
CA ALA A 84 6.59 -4.53 5.97
C ALA A 84 7.14 -4.46 4.55
N HIS A 85 6.22 -4.35 3.58
CA HIS A 85 6.56 -4.16 2.17
C HIS A 85 6.74 -2.68 1.87
N PRO A 86 7.91 -2.26 1.38
CA PRO A 86 8.08 -0.91 0.85
C PRO A 86 7.35 -0.81 -0.49
N VAL A 87 6.49 0.20 -0.62
CA VAL A 87 5.72 0.46 -1.84
C VAL A 87 5.78 1.94 -2.16
N LEU A 88 6.40 2.27 -3.27
CA LEU A 88 6.46 3.63 -3.79
C LEU A 88 5.46 3.77 -4.92
N MET A 89 4.53 4.70 -4.78
CA MET A 89 3.58 5.05 -5.84
C MET A 89 3.88 6.45 -6.33
N TYR A 90 4.13 6.61 -7.61
CA TYR A 90 4.40 7.93 -8.17
C TYR A 90 3.68 8.15 -9.49
N ARG A 91 3.41 9.39 -9.79
CA ARG A 91 3.04 9.82 -11.14
C ARG A 91 3.56 11.23 -11.43
N GLN A 92 3.93 11.46 -12.67
CA GLN A 92 4.10 12.80 -13.22
C GLN A 92 2.73 13.38 -13.57
N ASN A 93 2.66 14.70 -13.73
CA ASN A 93 1.43 15.36 -14.15
C ASN A 93 0.89 14.74 -15.45
N ARG A 94 -0.41 14.41 -15.49
CA ARG A 94 -1.12 13.82 -16.64
C ARG A 94 -0.66 12.43 -17.06
N THR A 95 0.08 11.71 -16.23
CA THR A 95 0.45 10.31 -16.47
C THR A 95 -0.30 9.37 -15.54
N LYS A 96 -0.23 8.08 -15.85
CA LYS A 96 -0.77 7.03 -14.98
C LYS A 96 0.13 6.80 -13.77
N TRP A 97 -0.44 6.28 -12.68
CA TRP A 97 0.33 5.85 -11.52
C TRP A 97 1.25 4.68 -11.87
N THR A 98 2.48 4.74 -11.39
CA THR A 98 3.44 3.64 -11.41
C THR A 98 3.73 3.23 -9.99
N VAL A 99 3.81 1.93 -9.74
CA VAL A 99 4.10 1.35 -8.44
C VAL A 99 5.45 0.64 -8.50
N VAL A 100 6.34 1.00 -7.59
CA VAL A 100 7.66 0.37 -7.42
C VAL A 100 7.64 -0.43 -6.12
N MET A 101 8.01 -1.69 -6.20
CA MET A 101 8.04 -2.60 -5.04
C MET A 101 9.00 -3.75 -5.28
N TRP A 102 9.25 -4.55 -4.24
CA TRP A 102 9.96 -5.81 -4.41
C TRP A 102 9.06 -6.84 -5.08
N GLY A 103 9.60 -7.52 -6.07
CA GLY A 103 8.94 -8.64 -6.73
C GLY A 103 9.87 -9.82 -6.88
N MET A 104 9.31 -10.98 -7.19
CA MET A 104 10.07 -12.19 -7.51
C MET A 104 9.98 -12.47 -9.00
N VAL A 105 11.14 -12.57 -9.64
CA VAL A 105 11.23 -13.02 -11.03
C VAL A 105 11.98 -14.36 -11.00
N GLY A 106 11.24 -15.44 -11.17
CA GLY A 106 11.74 -16.76 -10.82
C GLY A 106 12.03 -16.83 -9.31
N GLN A 107 13.28 -17.12 -8.95
CA GLN A 107 13.71 -17.17 -7.54
C GLN A 107 14.53 -15.94 -7.10
N VAL A 108 14.56 -14.90 -7.95
CA VAL A 108 15.34 -13.70 -7.69
C VAL A 108 14.43 -12.58 -7.22
N LYS A 109 14.71 -12.06 -6.02
CA LYS A 109 14.05 -10.86 -5.50
C LYS A 109 14.66 -9.63 -6.17
N MET A 110 13.82 -8.81 -6.79
CA MET A 110 14.27 -7.59 -7.46
C MET A 110 13.23 -6.48 -7.34
N ARG A 111 13.69 -5.26 -7.51
CA ARG A 111 12.79 -4.11 -7.60
C ARG A 111 12.08 -4.15 -8.95
N VAL A 112 10.75 -4.06 -8.91
CA VAL A 112 9.90 -4.07 -10.11
C VAL A 112 9.03 -2.82 -10.16
N SER A 113 8.65 -2.42 -11.37
CA SER A 113 7.69 -1.36 -11.62
C SER A 113 6.45 -1.97 -12.27
N ILE A 114 5.29 -1.72 -11.69
CA ILE A 114 4.01 -2.26 -12.16
C ILE A 114 2.95 -1.15 -12.23
N SER A 115 1.85 -1.43 -12.91
CA SER A 115 0.70 -0.53 -12.92
C SER A 115 -0.04 -0.53 -11.58
N LEU A 116 -0.85 0.49 -11.33
CA LEU A 116 -1.72 0.52 -10.17
C LEU A 116 -2.72 -0.66 -10.18
N ASP A 117 -3.24 -1.02 -11.35
CA ASP A 117 -4.12 -2.20 -11.50
C ASP A 117 -3.38 -3.49 -11.12
N GLY A 118 -2.14 -3.65 -11.56
CA GLY A 118 -1.29 -4.78 -11.17
C GLY A 118 -1.05 -4.83 -9.66
N PHE A 119 -0.80 -3.68 -9.05
CA PHE A 119 -0.66 -3.57 -7.61
C PHE A 119 -1.95 -3.94 -6.87
N ALA A 120 -3.11 -3.48 -7.36
CA ALA A 120 -4.41 -3.82 -6.77
C ALA A 120 -4.67 -5.34 -6.82
N MET A 121 -4.28 -6.02 -7.89
CA MET A 121 -4.35 -7.48 -7.98
C MET A 121 -3.46 -8.16 -6.94
N TRP A 122 -2.22 -7.71 -6.81
CA TRP A 122 -1.30 -8.22 -5.79
C TRP A 122 -1.85 -8.00 -4.39
N LEU A 123 -2.33 -6.79 -4.10
CA LEU A 123 -2.88 -6.43 -2.79
C LEU A 123 -4.10 -7.31 -2.42
N THR A 124 -5.00 -7.54 -3.37
CA THR A 124 -6.14 -8.44 -3.19
C THR A 124 -5.68 -9.83 -2.76
N ARG A 125 -4.73 -10.42 -3.49
CA ARG A 125 -4.17 -11.75 -3.16
C ARG A 125 -3.48 -11.79 -1.81
N GLU A 126 -2.70 -10.77 -1.52
CA GLU A 126 -1.99 -10.65 -0.25
C GLU A 126 -2.96 -10.55 0.93
N LEU A 127 -4.01 -9.74 0.80
CA LEU A 127 -5.05 -9.62 1.82
C LEU A 127 -5.82 -10.92 2.01
N GLU A 128 -6.23 -11.59 0.94
CA GLU A 128 -6.89 -12.89 0.99
C GLU A 128 -6.03 -13.92 1.74
N ASN A 129 -4.74 -13.99 1.43
CA ASN A 129 -3.81 -14.90 2.08
C ASN A 129 -3.66 -14.59 3.58
N ARG A 130 -3.57 -13.32 3.94
CA ARG A 130 -3.44 -12.90 5.35
C ARG A 130 -4.71 -13.14 6.15
N VAL A 131 -5.88 -13.00 5.53
CA VAL A 131 -7.15 -13.34 6.16
C VAL A 131 -7.24 -14.86 6.39
N ARG A 132 -6.90 -15.67 5.39
CA ARG A 132 -6.88 -17.13 5.52
C ARG A 132 -5.94 -17.63 6.60
N SER A 133 -4.77 -17.02 6.72
CA SER A 133 -3.77 -17.40 7.74
C SER A 133 -4.05 -16.84 9.13
N GLY A 134 -5.11 -16.03 9.29
CA GLY A 134 -5.47 -15.40 10.56
C GLY A 134 -4.59 -14.21 10.95
N GLN A 135 -3.73 -13.72 10.05
CA GLN A 135 -2.89 -12.55 10.30
C GLN A 135 -3.68 -11.24 10.29
N ILE A 136 -4.77 -11.19 9.54
CA ILE A 136 -5.70 -10.06 9.48
C ILE A 136 -7.12 -10.59 9.66
N HIS A 137 -7.90 -9.90 10.48
CA HIS A 137 -9.30 -10.23 10.71
C HIS A 137 -10.20 -9.45 9.75
N ALA A 138 -11.06 -10.16 8.99
CA ALA A 138 -12.05 -9.55 8.11
C ALA A 138 -13.38 -9.41 8.82
N ARG A 139 -14.01 -8.25 8.71
CA ARG A 139 -15.28 -7.95 9.36
C ARG A 139 -16.46 -8.78 8.83
N TRP A 140 -16.36 -9.23 7.57
CA TRP A 140 -17.40 -10.05 6.94
C TRP A 140 -17.44 -11.51 7.40
N GLY A 141 -16.53 -11.94 8.26
CA GLY A 141 -16.40 -13.36 8.59
C GLY A 141 -15.81 -14.19 7.46
N PHE A 142 -15.23 -13.56 6.43
CA PHE A 142 -14.62 -14.25 5.29
C PHE A 142 -13.57 -15.29 5.74
N GLY A 143 -12.79 -14.98 6.76
CA GLY A 143 -11.82 -15.90 7.34
C GLY A 143 -12.48 -17.05 8.12
N GLU A 144 -13.62 -16.81 8.75
CA GLU A 144 -14.35 -17.82 9.52
C GLU A 144 -15.03 -18.83 8.62
N GLU A 145 -15.62 -18.42 7.49
CA GLU A 145 -16.19 -19.33 6.50
C GLU A 145 -15.16 -20.29 5.92
N LEU A 146 -13.95 -19.80 5.64
CA LEU A 146 -12.86 -20.62 5.10
C LEU A 146 -12.29 -21.60 6.13
N VAL A 147 -12.38 -21.30 7.42
CA VAL A 147 -11.93 -22.18 8.51
C VAL A 147 -13.01 -23.20 8.90
N GLY A 148 -14.30 -22.83 8.76
CA GLY A 148 -15.43 -23.70 9.10
C GLY A 148 -15.56 -24.94 8.21
N GLU A 149 -15.16 -24.88 6.95
CA GLU A 149 -15.20 -26.01 6.02
C GLU A 149 -14.14 -27.09 6.30
N VAL A 150 -13.11 -26.80 7.06
CA VAL A 150 -12.03 -27.75 7.40
C VAL A 150 -12.37 -28.57 8.65
N GLY A 151 -13.38 -28.18 9.42
CA GLY A 151 -13.71 -28.77 10.71
C GLY A 151 -14.69 -29.95 10.70
N GLU A 152 -15.33 -30.29 9.59
CA GLU A 152 -16.42 -31.30 9.53
C GLU A 152 -16.09 -32.59 8.78
N SER A 153 -14.84 -32.86 8.50
CA SER A 153 -14.43 -34.17 7.99
C SER A 153 -13.83 -35.02 9.11
N GLY A 154 -14.71 -35.46 9.98
CA GLY A 154 -14.40 -36.46 11.01
C GLY A 154 -15.10 -37.76 10.70
#